data_55ac820f02145ef83fac616b72d4599d
#
_entry.id   55ac820f02145ef83fac616b72d4599d
#
_cell.length_a   1.000
_cell.length_b   1.000
_cell.length_c   1.000
_cell.angle_alpha   90.00
_cell.angle_beta   90.00
_cell.angle_gamma   90.00
#
_symmetry.space_group_name_H-M   'P 1'
#
loop_
_entity.id
_entity.type
_entity.pdbx_description
1 polymer ?
#
loop_
_entity_poly.entity_id
_entity_poly.type
_entity_poly.pdbx_seq_one_letter_code
_entity_poly.pdbx_strand_id
1 'polypeptide(L)'
;METTTNYKLPQWVKEDPIKMQDFNAAFASIDAALKAETDARSEADSTAAERITALAQTIANGKICRIKYGSYTGNGTYGAANAVSIECGFYPLLVVVSSSSSSHYWAVRGFDKFYYNNNRENEMTWGDTGVSWYYPQDDQYYSPSGNQMNAIDMVLKVKYLIVSNGLSHYCCKCIRNS
;
A
#
# COMPACT_ATOMS: atom_id res chain seq x y z
N MET A 1 21.15 47.55 33.64
CA MET A 1 20.14 46.50 33.50
C MET A 1 20.48 45.66 32.26
N GLU A 2 20.71 44.39 32.45
CA GLU A 2 20.97 43.43 31.35
C GLU A 2 19.65 42.84 30.84
N THR A 3 19.71 41.99 29.81
CA THR A 3 18.53 41.31 29.26
C THR A 3 18.80 39.83 29.06
N THR A 4 17.72 39.00 29.14
CA THR A 4 17.80 37.58 28.84
C THR A 4 18.15 37.33 27.37
N THR A 5 18.82 36.22 27.08
CA THR A 5 19.35 35.91 25.73
C THR A 5 18.25 35.77 24.69
N ASN A 6 17.16 35.07 25.01
CA ASN A 6 16.13 34.71 24.02
C ASN A 6 15.05 35.81 23.84
N TYR A 7 14.40 36.19 24.92
CA TYR A 7 13.25 37.08 24.87
C TYR A 7 13.58 38.52 25.25
N LYS A 8 14.88 38.83 25.52
CA LYS A 8 15.34 40.18 25.89
C LYS A 8 14.59 40.77 27.06
N LEU A 9 14.13 39.94 27.98
CA LEU A 9 13.46 40.38 29.19
C LEU A 9 14.47 41.05 30.14
N PRO A 10 14.07 42.07 30.91
CA PRO A 10 14.92 42.75 31.86
C PRO A 10 15.50 41.77 32.90
N GLN A 11 16.81 41.90 33.16
CA GLN A 11 17.51 41.25 34.27
C GLN A 11 17.97 42.33 35.22
N TRP A 12 17.34 42.43 36.39
CA TRP A 12 17.70 43.43 37.40
C TRP A 12 18.80 42.90 38.32
N VAL A 13 19.78 43.74 38.61
CA VAL A 13 20.73 43.56 39.70
C VAL A 13 20.35 44.46 40.88
N LYS A 14 20.95 44.22 42.02
CA LYS A 14 20.59 44.87 43.29
C LYS A 14 20.65 46.40 43.22
N GLU A 15 21.52 46.90 42.37
CA GLU A 15 21.82 48.34 42.19
C GLU A 15 20.90 49.02 41.17
N ASP A 16 20.14 48.23 40.38
CA ASP A 16 19.25 48.73 39.36
C ASP A 16 17.96 49.32 39.96
N PRO A 17 17.52 50.51 39.53
CA PRO A 17 16.21 51.03 39.95
C PRO A 17 15.12 50.22 39.25
N ILE A 18 14.20 49.67 40.03
CA ILE A 18 13.03 48.99 39.51
C ILE A 18 11.96 50.01 39.05
N LYS A 19 11.67 50.02 37.76
CA LYS A 19 10.67 50.93 37.18
C LYS A 19 9.47 50.13 36.71
N MET A 20 8.27 50.59 36.97
CA MET A 20 7.04 49.99 36.52
C MET A 20 6.97 49.85 34.97
N GLN A 21 7.60 50.80 34.27
CA GLN A 21 7.68 50.80 32.83
C GLN A 21 8.44 49.57 32.28
N ASP A 22 9.52 49.15 32.97
CA ASP A 22 10.34 48.00 32.58
C ASP A 22 9.53 46.69 32.74
N PHE A 23 8.73 46.59 33.81
CA PHE A 23 7.81 45.45 33.97
C PHE A 23 6.76 45.41 32.90
N ASN A 24 6.08 46.54 32.62
CA ASN A 24 5.05 46.57 31.59
C ASN A 24 5.60 46.23 30.20
N ALA A 25 6.81 46.69 29.88
CA ALA A 25 7.50 46.32 28.63
C ALA A 25 7.84 44.81 28.58
N ALA A 26 8.30 44.23 29.70
CA ALA A 26 8.57 42.80 29.79
C ALA A 26 7.29 41.96 29.60
N PHE A 27 6.20 42.32 30.27
CA PHE A 27 4.91 41.64 30.11
C PHE A 27 4.36 41.76 28.69
N ALA A 28 4.44 42.90 28.06
CA ALA A 28 4.07 43.09 26.67
C ALA A 28 4.88 42.21 25.70
N SER A 29 6.20 42.07 25.96
CA SER A 29 7.03 41.20 25.16
C SER A 29 6.72 39.71 25.34
N ILE A 30 6.38 39.29 26.57
CA ILE A 30 5.94 37.92 26.84
C ILE A 30 4.61 37.64 26.17
N ASP A 31 3.64 38.55 26.32
CA ASP A 31 2.31 38.42 25.70
C ASP A 31 2.42 38.26 24.17
N ALA A 32 3.19 39.16 23.54
CA ALA A 32 3.42 39.10 22.10
C ALA A 32 4.13 37.77 21.66
N ALA A 33 5.11 37.29 22.42
CA ALA A 33 5.79 36.06 22.12
C ALA A 33 4.89 34.82 22.27
N LEU A 34 4.06 34.78 23.33
CA LEU A 34 3.09 33.70 23.53
C LEU A 34 1.98 33.71 22.46
N LYS A 35 1.53 34.90 22.07
CA LYS A 35 0.57 35.01 20.96
C LYS A 35 1.15 34.50 19.65
N ALA A 36 2.37 34.89 19.30
CA ALA A 36 3.04 34.45 18.10
C ALA A 36 3.25 32.92 18.08
N GLU A 37 3.66 32.33 19.20
CA GLU A 37 3.79 30.86 19.33
C GLU A 37 2.44 30.16 19.16
N THR A 38 1.38 30.71 19.77
CA THR A 38 0.03 30.13 19.66
C THR A 38 -0.44 30.16 18.20
N ASP A 39 -0.24 31.28 17.50
CA ASP A 39 -0.62 31.43 16.10
C ASP A 39 0.17 30.46 15.20
N ALA A 40 1.49 30.41 15.37
CA ALA A 40 2.36 29.50 14.61
C ALA A 40 2.00 28.02 14.83
N ARG A 41 1.69 27.66 16.08
CA ARG A 41 1.23 26.29 16.39
C ARG A 41 -0.12 25.97 15.74
N SER A 42 -1.06 26.90 15.81
CA SER A 42 -2.39 26.71 15.18
C SER A 42 -2.29 26.55 13.67
N GLU A 43 -1.41 27.31 13.01
CA GLU A 43 -1.14 27.20 11.58
C GLU A 43 -0.47 25.84 11.24
N ALA A 44 0.51 25.41 12.03
CA ALA A 44 1.18 24.14 11.85
C ALA A 44 0.21 22.96 12.02
N ASP A 45 -0.66 22.99 13.02
CA ASP A 45 -1.68 21.97 13.28
C ASP A 45 -2.71 21.91 12.13
N SER A 46 -3.15 23.05 11.62
CA SER A 46 -4.04 23.13 10.45
C SER A 46 -3.39 22.50 9.21
N THR A 47 -2.14 22.87 8.93
CA THR A 47 -1.36 22.31 7.82
C THR A 47 -1.19 20.79 7.95
N ALA A 48 -0.92 20.31 9.16
CA ALA A 48 -0.81 18.87 9.41
C ALA A 48 -2.13 18.14 9.18
N ALA A 49 -3.24 18.69 9.62
CA ALA A 49 -4.57 18.13 9.41
C ALA A 49 -4.96 18.06 7.93
N GLU A 50 -4.63 19.08 7.14
CA GLU A 50 -4.83 19.08 5.68
C GLU A 50 -4.02 17.98 4.98
N ARG A 51 -2.75 17.83 5.36
CA ARG A 51 -1.87 16.77 4.81
C ARG A 51 -2.37 15.37 5.16
N ILE A 52 -2.83 15.15 6.39
CA ILE A 52 -3.43 13.88 6.82
C ILE A 52 -4.69 13.59 6.00
N THR A 53 -5.55 14.58 5.80
CA THR A 53 -6.78 14.43 5.01
C THR A 53 -6.45 14.09 3.55
N ALA A 54 -5.49 14.78 2.93
CA ALA A 54 -5.05 14.49 1.57
C ALA A 54 -4.45 13.08 1.43
N LEU A 55 -3.67 12.64 2.41
CA LEU A 55 -3.13 11.27 2.45
C LEU A 55 -4.25 10.23 2.60
N ALA A 56 -5.19 10.45 3.50
CA ALA A 56 -6.34 9.57 3.70
C ALA A 56 -7.17 9.43 2.41
N GLN A 57 -7.39 10.53 1.69
CA GLN A 57 -8.07 10.52 0.38
C GLN A 57 -7.27 9.76 -0.68
N THR A 58 -5.94 9.91 -0.70
CA THR A 58 -5.05 9.16 -1.60
C THR A 58 -5.15 7.67 -1.36
N ILE A 59 -5.18 7.24 -0.09
CA ILE A 59 -5.36 5.85 0.31
C ILE A 59 -6.76 5.35 -0.07
N ALA A 60 -7.81 6.11 0.26
CA ALA A 60 -9.20 5.74 -0.02
C ALA A 60 -9.48 5.63 -1.53
N ASN A 61 -8.87 6.50 -2.34
CA ASN A 61 -9.01 6.48 -3.80
C ASN A 61 -8.18 5.37 -4.48
N GLY A 62 -7.52 4.50 -3.71
CA GLY A 62 -6.76 3.37 -4.25
C GLY A 62 -5.54 3.76 -5.10
N LYS A 63 -5.03 4.99 -4.96
CA LYS A 63 -3.85 5.49 -5.69
C LYS A 63 -2.52 4.93 -5.18
N ILE A 64 -2.57 4.03 -4.19
CA ILE A 64 -1.41 3.31 -3.68
C ILE A 64 -1.41 1.88 -4.19
N CYS A 65 -0.24 1.33 -4.40
CA CYS A 65 -0.08 -0.08 -4.73
C CYS A 65 -0.60 -0.93 -3.57
N ARG A 66 -1.54 -1.84 -3.84
CA ARG A 66 -2.08 -2.79 -2.86
C ARG A 66 -1.50 -4.16 -3.15
N ILE A 67 -1.19 -4.89 -2.08
CA ILE A 67 -0.59 -6.22 -2.17
C ILE A 67 -1.41 -7.19 -1.34
N LYS A 68 -1.76 -8.33 -1.93
CA LYS A 68 -2.31 -9.50 -1.27
C LYS A 68 -1.31 -10.64 -1.41
N TYR A 69 -0.92 -11.25 -0.31
CA TYR A 69 -0.10 -12.47 -0.32
C TYR A 69 -0.77 -13.54 0.53
N GLY A 70 -0.46 -14.78 0.24
CA GLY A 70 -1.00 -15.92 0.98
C GLY A 70 -0.49 -17.24 0.44
N SER A 71 -1.16 -18.29 0.85
CA SER A 71 -0.89 -19.64 0.36
C SER A 71 -2.19 -20.44 0.29
N TYR A 72 -2.22 -21.42 -0.58
CA TYR A 72 -3.26 -22.44 -0.66
C TYR A 72 -2.62 -23.81 -0.86
N THR A 73 -3.41 -24.83 -0.68
CA THR A 73 -3.01 -26.20 -0.97
C THR A 73 -3.73 -26.65 -2.23
N GLY A 74 -2.98 -27.15 -3.22
CA GLY A 74 -3.55 -27.73 -4.42
C GLY A 74 -4.46 -28.92 -4.08
N ASN A 75 -5.55 -29.07 -4.80
CA ASN A 75 -6.55 -30.15 -4.59
C ASN A 75 -6.38 -31.33 -5.53
N GLY A 76 -5.34 -31.33 -6.36
CA GLY A 76 -5.06 -32.40 -7.30
C GLY A 76 -6.02 -32.53 -8.47
N THR A 77 -6.81 -31.47 -8.73
CA THR A 77 -7.84 -31.50 -9.77
C THR A 77 -7.55 -30.49 -10.89
N TYR A 78 -8.25 -30.63 -12.00
CA TYR A 78 -8.12 -29.78 -13.19
C TYR A 78 -9.49 -29.31 -13.68
N GLY A 79 -9.48 -28.43 -14.68
CA GLY A 79 -10.68 -27.88 -15.31
C GLY A 79 -11.30 -26.69 -14.57
N ALA A 80 -12.16 -25.99 -15.27
CA ALA A 80 -12.76 -24.73 -14.80
C ALA A 80 -13.58 -24.86 -13.50
N ALA A 81 -14.23 -26.02 -13.32
CA ALA A 81 -14.99 -26.30 -12.09
C ALA A 81 -14.13 -26.40 -10.82
N ASN A 82 -12.83 -26.60 -10.99
CA ASN A 82 -11.85 -26.75 -9.91
C ASN A 82 -10.86 -25.59 -9.86
N ALA A 83 -11.22 -24.43 -10.42
CA ALA A 83 -10.36 -23.26 -10.43
C ALA A 83 -9.98 -22.82 -9.00
N VAL A 84 -8.71 -22.47 -8.81
CA VAL A 84 -8.27 -21.74 -7.62
C VAL A 84 -8.74 -20.31 -7.76
N SER A 85 -9.46 -19.81 -6.78
CA SER A 85 -9.98 -18.44 -6.77
C SER A 85 -9.44 -17.70 -5.54
N ILE A 86 -8.85 -16.53 -5.77
CA ILE A 86 -8.30 -15.66 -4.73
C ILE A 86 -9.01 -14.31 -4.78
N GLU A 87 -9.78 -14.03 -3.73
CA GLU A 87 -10.39 -12.71 -3.53
C GLU A 87 -9.36 -11.75 -2.93
N CYS A 88 -9.07 -10.66 -3.63
CA CYS A 88 -8.06 -9.67 -3.24
C CYS A 88 -8.68 -8.46 -2.54
N GLY A 89 -9.94 -8.13 -2.85
CA GLY A 89 -10.61 -6.90 -2.43
C GLY A 89 -10.08 -5.65 -3.16
N PHE A 90 -9.38 -5.83 -4.29
CA PHE A 90 -8.90 -4.77 -5.16
C PHE A 90 -8.68 -5.30 -6.59
N TYR A 91 -8.55 -4.39 -7.54
CA TYR A 91 -8.31 -4.71 -8.95
C TYR A 91 -6.90 -5.28 -9.15
N PRO A 92 -6.75 -6.58 -9.41
CA PRO A 92 -5.43 -7.21 -9.53
C PRO A 92 -4.83 -6.94 -10.90
N LEU A 93 -3.53 -6.64 -10.96
CA LEU A 93 -2.78 -6.41 -12.19
C LEU A 93 -1.65 -7.42 -12.43
N LEU A 94 -1.03 -7.88 -11.37
CA LEU A 94 0.05 -8.84 -11.42
C LEU A 94 -0.22 -9.94 -10.41
N VAL A 95 -0.07 -11.17 -10.83
CA VAL A 95 -0.07 -12.36 -9.98
C VAL A 95 1.26 -13.05 -10.11
N VAL A 96 1.87 -13.38 -9.00
CA VAL A 96 3.03 -14.26 -8.93
C VAL A 96 2.65 -15.45 -8.08
N VAL A 97 2.85 -16.66 -8.59
CA VAL A 97 2.58 -17.92 -7.91
C VAL A 97 3.85 -18.72 -7.81
N SER A 98 4.14 -19.25 -6.65
CA SER A 98 5.33 -20.04 -6.39
C SER A 98 4.93 -21.39 -5.78
N SER A 99 5.34 -22.48 -6.42
CA SER A 99 5.22 -23.82 -5.85
C SER A 99 6.39 -24.14 -4.91
N SER A 100 6.24 -25.19 -4.12
CA SER A 100 7.30 -25.67 -3.21
C SER A 100 8.54 -26.18 -3.93
N SER A 101 8.49 -26.39 -5.24
CA SER A 101 9.57 -26.97 -6.07
C SER A 101 10.41 -25.93 -6.81
N SER A 102 10.55 -24.72 -6.29
CA SER A 102 11.32 -23.62 -6.90
C SER A 102 10.78 -23.08 -8.23
N SER A 103 9.57 -23.47 -8.63
CA SER A 103 8.93 -22.96 -9.84
C SER A 103 8.12 -21.72 -9.52
N HIS A 104 8.36 -20.66 -10.28
CA HIS A 104 7.66 -19.41 -10.14
C HIS A 104 6.93 -19.07 -11.45
N TYR A 105 5.67 -18.70 -11.34
CA TYR A 105 4.82 -18.32 -12.46
C TYR A 105 4.31 -16.91 -12.20
N TRP A 106 4.18 -16.14 -13.25
CA TRP A 106 3.63 -14.81 -13.14
C TRP A 106 2.73 -14.50 -14.34
N ALA A 107 1.72 -13.71 -14.10
CA ALA A 107 0.83 -13.22 -15.13
C ALA A 107 0.49 -11.75 -14.87
N VAL A 108 0.34 -11.00 -15.94
CA VAL A 108 -0.08 -9.61 -15.93
C VAL A 108 -1.50 -9.56 -16.50
N ARG A 109 -2.35 -8.74 -15.92
CA ARG A 109 -3.72 -8.54 -16.41
C ARG A 109 -3.74 -8.12 -17.87
N GLY A 110 -4.62 -8.74 -18.64
CA GLY A 110 -4.68 -8.62 -20.08
C GLY A 110 -4.16 -9.86 -20.80
N PHE A 111 -3.51 -10.75 -20.07
CA PHE A 111 -3.20 -12.10 -20.53
C PHE A 111 -4.11 -13.08 -19.81
N ASP A 112 -4.82 -13.89 -20.56
CA ASP A 112 -5.77 -14.87 -20.02
C ASP A 112 -5.11 -16.21 -19.70
N LYS A 113 -3.81 -16.27 -19.85
CA LYS A 113 -3.01 -17.47 -19.65
C LYS A 113 -1.66 -17.16 -19.01
N PHE A 114 -1.14 -18.06 -18.23
CA PHE A 114 0.27 -18.07 -17.88
C PHE A 114 0.90 -19.42 -18.26
N TYR A 115 2.09 -19.34 -18.81
CA TYR A 115 2.79 -20.46 -19.37
C TYR A 115 3.65 -21.14 -18.33
N TYR A 116 3.55 -22.46 -18.32
CA TYR A 116 4.47 -23.35 -17.66
C TYR A 116 5.26 -24.12 -18.73
N ASN A 117 6.50 -24.47 -18.46
CA ASN A 117 7.41 -25.22 -19.35
C ASN A 117 6.73 -26.00 -20.51
N ASN A 118 7.19 -25.79 -21.74
CA ASN A 118 6.84 -26.59 -22.92
C ASN A 118 5.35 -26.60 -23.30
N ASN A 119 4.77 -25.45 -23.57
CA ASN A 119 3.41 -25.30 -24.10
C ASN A 119 2.26 -25.71 -23.15
N ARG A 120 2.49 -25.71 -21.87
CA ARG A 120 1.41 -25.91 -20.89
C ARG A 120 0.91 -24.58 -20.38
N GLU A 121 -0.37 -24.39 -20.55
CA GLU A 121 -1.03 -23.13 -20.25
C GLU A 121 -2.02 -23.35 -19.11
N ASN A 122 -1.98 -22.47 -18.11
CA ASN A 122 -3.07 -22.35 -17.17
C ASN A 122 -3.99 -21.24 -17.64
N GLU A 123 -5.27 -21.51 -17.65
CA GLU A 123 -6.30 -20.51 -17.94
C GLU A 123 -6.47 -19.59 -16.74
N MET A 124 -6.55 -18.28 -16.99
CA MET A 124 -6.75 -17.26 -15.97
C MET A 124 -8.01 -16.46 -16.22
N THR A 125 -8.69 -16.12 -15.15
CA THR A 125 -9.82 -15.19 -15.18
C THR A 125 -9.55 -14.04 -14.21
N TRP A 126 -9.65 -12.82 -14.72
CA TRP A 126 -9.40 -11.58 -13.97
C TRP A 126 -10.73 -10.92 -13.62
N GLY A 127 -11.10 -10.96 -12.35
CA GLY A 127 -12.22 -10.22 -11.80
C GLY A 127 -11.83 -8.82 -11.34
N ASP A 128 -12.81 -8.00 -10.94
CA ASP A 128 -12.56 -6.64 -10.44
C ASP A 128 -11.93 -6.65 -9.03
N THR A 129 -12.22 -7.68 -8.25
CA THR A 129 -11.74 -7.80 -6.86
C THR A 129 -10.96 -9.07 -6.60
N GLY A 130 -10.80 -9.94 -7.61
CA GLY A 130 -10.14 -11.22 -7.46
C GLY A 130 -9.58 -11.76 -8.77
N VAL A 131 -8.92 -12.89 -8.68
CA VAL A 131 -8.34 -13.62 -9.81
C VAL A 131 -8.51 -15.10 -9.58
N SER A 132 -8.73 -15.84 -10.67
CA SER A 132 -8.78 -17.31 -10.62
C SER A 132 -7.98 -17.93 -11.75
N TRP A 133 -7.55 -19.17 -11.55
CA TRP A 133 -6.83 -19.95 -12.54
C TRP A 133 -7.06 -21.44 -12.37
N TYR A 134 -6.93 -22.16 -13.46
CA TYR A 134 -7.03 -23.63 -13.50
C TYR A 134 -6.18 -24.20 -14.62
N TYR A 135 -5.82 -25.47 -14.50
CA TYR A 135 -5.22 -26.22 -15.58
C TYR A 135 -6.33 -26.90 -16.41
N PRO A 136 -6.39 -26.67 -17.75
CA PRO A 136 -7.55 -27.09 -18.55
C PRO A 136 -7.62 -28.57 -18.88
N GLN A 137 -6.50 -29.32 -18.81
CA GLN A 137 -6.42 -30.67 -19.32
C GLN A 137 -6.17 -31.73 -18.24
N ASP A 138 -6.74 -32.92 -18.45
CA ASP A 138 -6.34 -34.12 -17.74
C ASP A 138 -5.10 -34.72 -18.42
N ASP A 139 -3.95 -34.44 -17.87
CA ASP A 139 -2.68 -34.89 -18.43
C ASP A 139 -2.13 -36.05 -17.58
N GLN A 140 -2.75 -37.24 -17.74
CA GLN A 140 -2.33 -38.46 -17.02
C GLN A 140 -0.90 -38.86 -17.31
N TYR A 141 -0.35 -38.41 -18.43
CA TYR A 141 0.99 -38.86 -18.89
C TYR A 141 2.14 -38.02 -18.29
N TYR A 142 1.89 -36.88 -17.72
CA TYR A 142 2.89 -35.95 -17.22
C TYR A 142 2.54 -35.37 -15.85
N SER A 143 1.94 -36.18 -14.99
CA SER A 143 1.94 -35.93 -13.56
C SER A 143 3.42 -35.87 -13.11
N PRO A 144 3.87 -35.02 -12.37
CA PRO A 144 3.50 -34.00 -11.41
C PRO A 144 3.83 -32.59 -11.84
N SER A 145 4.39 -32.35 -13.01
CA SER A 145 4.92 -31.05 -13.39
C SER A 145 3.88 -30.08 -13.99
N GLY A 146 2.82 -30.58 -14.60
CA GLY A 146 1.75 -29.74 -15.17
C GLY A 146 0.75 -29.22 -14.14
N ASN A 147 0.60 -29.91 -13.04
CA ASN A 147 -0.36 -29.63 -11.97
C ASN A 147 0.26 -29.04 -10.70
N GLN A 148 1.45 -28.47 -10.77
CA GLN A 148 2.13 -27.95 -9.58
C GLN A 148 1.31 -26.86 -8.86
N MET A 149 0.34 -26.27 -9.53
CA MET A 149 -0.57 -25.27 -8.93
C MET A 149 -1.82 -25.91 -8.36
N ASN A 150 -2.19 -27.12 -8.83
CA ASN A 150 -3.29 -27.93 -8.31
C ASN A 150 -2.93 -29.42 -8.24
N ALA A 151 -1.69 -29.74 -7.97
CA ALA A 151 -1.04 -31.05 -8.07
C ALA A 151 -1.94 -32.28 -7.84
N ILE A 152 -2.02 -33.17 -8.84
CA ILE A 152 -2.81 -34.41 -8.77
C ILE A 152 -2.23 -35.39 -7.73
N ASP A 153 -0.90 -35.44 -7.59
CA ASP A 153 -0.25 -36.44 -6.75
C ASP A 153 0.39 -35.91 -5.46
N MET A 154 0.40 -34.60 -5.25
CA MET A 154 0.97 -34.00 -4.05
C MET A 154 0.17 -32.80 -3.58
N VAL A 155 -0.18 -32.82 -2.32
CA VAL A 155 -0.71 -31.67 -1.57
C VAL A 155 0.40 -30.63 -1.43
N LEU A 156 0.69 -29.89 -2.50
CA LEU A 156 1.73 -28.87 -2.49
C LEU A 156 1.19 -27.56 -1.94
N LYS A 157 1.94 -26.99 -1.02
CA LYS A 157 1.71 -25.64 -0.53
C LYS A 157 2.14 -24.62 -1.55
N VAL A 158 1.19 -23.90 -2.12
CA VAL A 158 1.44 -22.87 -3.13
C VAL A 158 1.37 -21.52 -2.46
N LYS A 159 2.37 -20.67 -2.70
CA LYS A 159 2.39 -19.26 -2.26
C LYS A 159 2.00 -18.36 -3.40
N TYR A 160 1.31 -17.28 -3.11
CA TYR A 160 0.95 -16.27 -4.10
C TYR A 160 1.19 -14.85 -3.61
N LEU A 161 1.47 -13.97 -4.56
CA LEU A 161 1.56 -12.53 -4.40
C LEU A 161 0.71 -11.88 -5.51
N ILE A 162 -0.21 -11.02 -5.13
CA ILE A 162 -1.09 -10.30 -6.05
C ILE A 162 -0.91 -8.81 -5.80
N VAL A 163 -0.71 -8.04 -6.87
CA VAL A 163 -0.38 -6.62 -6.81
C VAL A 163 -1.37 -5.82 -7.66
N SER A 164 -1.77 -4.65 -7.16
CA SER A 164 -2.47 -3.62 -7.93
C SER A 164 -1.56 -2.42 -8.15
N ASN A 165 -1.83 -1.62 -9.17
CA ASN A 165 -1.06 -0.41 -9.46
C ASN A 165 -1.53 0.83 -8.69
N GLY A 166 -2.54 0.72 -7.85
CA GLY A 166 -3.15 1.88 -7.18
C GLY A 166 -3.92 2.84 -8.10
N LEU A 167 -4.00 2.54 -9.41
CA LEU A 167 -4.81 3.30 -10.34
C LEU A 167 -6.26 2.81 -10.28
N SER A 168 -7.20 3.73 -10.31
CA SER A 168 -8.62 3.37 -10.36
C SER A 168 -8.95 2.70 -11.70
N HIS A 169 -10.00 1.88 -11.70
CA HIS A 169 -10.53 1.13 -12.86
C HIS A 169 -10.66 1.94 -14.16
N TYR A 170 -10.75 3.25 -14.07
CA TYR A 170 -10.88 4.15 -15.23
C TYR A 170 -9.59 4.34 -16.05
N CYS A 171 -8.42 4.10 -15.49
CA CYS A 171 -7.16 4.31 -16.20
C CYS A 171 -6.81 3.17 -17.17
N CYS A 172 -7.30 1.96 -16.92
CA CYS A 172 -7.07 0.82 -17.83
C CYS A 172 -7.91 0.87 -19.12
N LYS A 173 -9.01 1.63 -19.15
CA LYS A 173 -9.78 1.83 -20.39
C LYS A 173 -9.07 2.69 -21.43
N CYS A 174 -8.16 3.59 -21.01
CA CYS A 174 -7.42 4.46 -21.91
C CYS A 174 -6.31 3.74 -22.69
N ILE A 175 -5.84 2.60 -22.22
CA ILE A 175 -4.74 1.84 -22.88
C ILE A 175 -5.29 0.90 -23.98
N ARG A 176 -6.59 0.61 -23.99
CA ARG A 176 -7.22 -0.27 -24.98
C ARG A 176 -7.62 0.41 -26.30
N ASN A 177 -7.54 1.73 -26.40
CA ASN A 177 -8.00 2.51 -27.55
C ASN A 177 -6.89 3.35 -28.23
N SER A 178 -5.63 2.93 -28.10
CA SER A 178 -4.51 3.51 -28.87
C SER A 178 -3.78 2.43 -29.65
#